data_f83da6cb9e77f2c2d2d2ba39bcdc49dd
#
_entry.id   f83da6cb9e77f2c2d2d2ba39bcdc49dd
#
_cell.length_a   1.000
_cell.length_b   1.000
_cell.length_c   1.000
_cell.angle_alpha   90.00
_cell.angle_beta   90.00
_cell.angle_gamma   90.00
#
_symmetry.space_group_name_H-M   'P 1'
#
loop_
_entity.id
_entity.type
_entity.pdbx_description
1 polymer ?
#
loop_
_entity_poly.entity_id
_entity_poly.type
_entity_poly.pdbx_seq_one_letter_code
_entity_poly.pdbx_strand_id
1 'polypeptide(L)'
;DSLTAALSGTTSTISDALAQNASFYTAVSDTIDKALSSYNSDAQAAANALSSVSSRVQNVIDGYNQLSAALSAIADASSDYPEIQNAVNGINQQIQLAIERQTALRDKINGVATSITTATANATTLKSELDSLISEATSSVKAVETTYEQNVKGNLDNLSNSLSSTTGSVSSMLGSLDSSIENIANVTGSASSGLTGLQTALTNSAALLKESSEKLTAVATKLSTDDSEGM
;
A
#
# COMPACT_ATOMS: atom_id res chain seq x y z
N ASP A 1 8.75 -63.79 -2.54
CA ASP A 1 7.35 -63.25 -2.68
C ASP A 1 7.03 -62.23 -1.56
N SER A 2 7.31 -62.53 -0.30
CA SER A 2 6.99 -61.61 0.80
C SER A 2 7.85 -60.31 0.73
N LEU A 3 9.10 -60.40 0.36
CA LEU A 3 9.99 -59.25 0.18
C LEU A 3 9.61 -58.40 -1.05
N THR A 4 9.23 -59.07 -2.15
CA THR A 4 8.76 -58.41 -3.37
C THR A 4 7.43 -57.69 -3.12
N ALA A 5 6.49 -58.34 -2.38
CA ALA A 5 5.24 -57.73 -2.00
C ALA A 5 5.44 -56.53 -1.02
N ALA A 6 6.33 -56.69 -0.04
CA ALA A 6 6.70 -55.60 0.86
C ALA A 6 7.36 -54.43 0.09
N LEU A 7 8.25 -54.76 -0.86
CA LEU A 7 8.90 -53.78 -1.74
C LEU A 7 7.91 -53.06 -2.63
N SER A 8 7.01 -53.81 -3.27
CA SER A 8 5.94 -53.24 -4.11
C SER A 8 5.00 -52.35 -3.28
N GLY A 9 4.60 -52.79 -2.08
CA GLY A 9 3.79 -51.99 -1.16
C GLY A 9 4.50 -50.73 -0.71
N THR A 10 5.80 -50.81 -0.42
CA THR A 10 6.59 -49.65 -0.05
C THR A 10 6.75 -48.69 -1.22
N THR A 11 7.00 -49.20 -2.43
CA THR A 11 7.09 -48.40 -3.66
C THR A 11 5.79 -47.66 -3.94
N SER A 12 4.63 -48.35 -3.80
CA SER A 12 3.30 -47.72 -3.94
C SER A 12 3.10 -46.60 -2.90
N THR A 13 3.40 -46.89 -1.63
CA THR A 13 3.27 -45.89 -0.57
C THR A 13 4.12 -44.66 -0.78
N ILE A 14 5.35 -44.84 -1.32
CA ILE A 14 6.24 -43.72 -1.64
C ILE A 14 5.71 -42.94 -2.84
N SER A 15 5.28 -43.62 -3.90
CA SER A 15 4.68 -43.01 -5.08
C SER A 15 3.45 -42.18 -4.71
N ASP A 16 2.57 -42.71 -3.85
CA ASP A 16 1.38 -42.03 -3.35
C ASP A 16 1.77 -40.79 -2.49
N ALA A 17 2.78 -40.92 -1.64
CA ALA A 17 3.27 -39.79 -0.83
C ALA A 17 3.91 -38.69 -1.70
N LEU A 18 4.64 -39.07 -2.74
CA LEU A 18 5.22 -38.13 -3.71
C LEU A 18 4.14 -37.38 -4.51
N ALA A 19 3.12 -38.11 -4.96
CA ALA A 19 1.97 -37.51 -5.65
C ALA A 19 1.20 -36.53 -4.76
N GLN A 20 0.96 -36.93 -3.50
CA GLN A 20 0.31 -36.04 -2.53
C GLN A 20 1.17 -34.80 -2.25
N ASN A 21 2.47 -34.95 -2.15
CA ASN A 21 3.39 -33.84 -1.92
C ASN A 21 3.43 -32.87 -3.11
N ALA A 22 3.47 -33.40 -4.33
CA ALA A 22 3.38 -32.59 -5.56
C ALA A 22 2.05 -31.81 -5.63
N SER A 23 0.95 -32.47 -5.29
CA SER A 23 -0.38 -31.84 -5.21
C SER A 23 -0.43 -30.74 -4.15
N PHE A 24 0.17 -30.98 -2.99
CA PHE A 24 0.29 -29.97 -1.91
C PHE A 24 1.06 -28.73 -2.39
N TYR A 25 2.22 -28.92 -3.01
CA TYR A 25 3.02 -27.77 -3.51
C TYR A 25 2.29 -26.98 -4.58
N THR A 26 1.57 -27.67 -5.48
CA THR A 26 0.73 -27.00 -6.49
C THR A 26 -0.37 -26.17 -5.81
N ALA A 27 -1.07 -26.74 -4.82
CA ALA A 27 -2.14 -26.04 -4.12
C ALA A 27 -1.62 -24.83 -3.33
N VAL A 28 -0.42 -24.93 -2.76
CA VAL A 28 0.26 -23.83 -2.06
C VAL A 28 0.60 -22.73 -3.06
N SER A 29 1.23 -23.06 -4.20
CA SER A 29 1.55 -22.10 -5.26
C SER A 29 0.30 -21.38 -5.77
N ASP A 30 -0.75 -22.10 -6.08
CA ASP A 30 -2.03 -21.55 -6.54
C ASP A 30 -2.67 -20.59 -5.50
N THR A 31 -2.58 -20.94 -4.24
CA THR A 31 -3.11 -20.11 -3.14
C THR A 31 -2.34 -18.80 -3.03
N ILE A 32 -1.02 -18.86 -3.13
CA ILE A 32 -0.13 -17.71 -3.10
C ILE A 32 -0.36 -16.81 -4.32
N ASP A 33 -0.48 -17.39 -5.51
CA ASP A 33 -0.75 -16.65 -6.75
C ASP A 33 -2.07 -15.88 -6.67
N LYS A 34 -3.12 -16.51 -6.15
CA LYS A 34 -4.41 -15.86 -5.92
C LYS A 34 -4.32 -14.73 -4.91
N ALA A 35 -3.67 -14.98 -3.77
CA ALA A 35 -3.48 -13.97 -2.72
C ALA A 35 -2.66 -12.78 -3.24
N LEU A 36 -1.58 -13.04 -3.97
CA LEU A 36 -0.73 -12.00 -4.53
C LEU A 36 -1.43 -11.21 -5.63
N SER A 37 -2.22 -11.88 -6.47
CA SER A 37 -3.03 -11.22 -7.52
C SER A 37 -4.07 -10.29 -6.89
N SER A 38 -4.78 -10.73 -5.86
CA SER A 38 -5.73 -9.90 -5.12
C SER A 38 -5.02 -8.71 -4.49
N TYR A 39 -3.92 -8.97 -3.81
CA TYR A 39 -3.12 -7.92 -3.18
C TYR A 39 -2.62 -6.87 -4.19
N ASN A 40 -2.09 -7.29 -5.33
CA ASN A 40 -1.62 -6.37 -6.38
C ASN A 40 -2.76 -5.51 -6.93
N SER A 41 -3.96 -6.10 -7.08
CA SER A 41 -5.15 -5.36 -7.49
C SER A 41 -5.53 -4.29 -6.45
N ASP A 42 -5.56 -4.66 -5.17
CA ASP A 42 -5.89 -3.75 -4.08
C ASP A 42 -4.82 -2.66 -3.91
N ALA A 43 -3.55 -3.02 -4.01
CA ALA A 43 -2.43 -2.08 -3.97
C ALA A 43 -2.48 -1.07 -5.12
N GLN A 44 -2.82 -1.51 -6.33
CA GLN A 44 -3.00 -0.64 -7.49
C GLN A 44 -4.20 0.29 -7.31
N ALA A 45 -5.32 -0.21 -6.80
CA ALA A 45 -6.50 0.60 -6.49
C ALA A 45 -6.17 1.66 -5.43
N ALA A 46 -5.46 1.29 -4.37
CA ALA A 46 -4.99 2.22 -3.34
C ALA A 46 -4.03 3.27 -3.90
N ALA A 47 -3.07 2.88 -4.74
CA ALA A 47 -2.14 3.81 -5.39
C ALA A 47 -2.87 4.83 -6.29
N ASN A 48 -3.87 4.39 -7.06
CA ASN A 48 -4.69 5.25 -7.89
C ASN A 48 -5.53 6.23 -7.05
N ALA A 49 -6.11 5.75 -5.95
CA ALA A 49 -6.85 6.59 -5.01
C ALA A 49 -5.94 7.65 -4.36
N LEU A 50 -4.74 7.26 -3.92
CA LEU A 50 -3.74 8.19 -3.37
C LEU A 50 -3.30 9.24 -4.38
N SER A 51 -3.06 8.86 -5.63
CA SER A 51 -2.74 9.81 -6.71
C SER A 51 -3.87 10.81 -6.93
N SER A 52 -5.12 10.36 -6.94
CA SER A 52 -6.28 11.24 -7.04
C SER A 52 -6.36 12.21 -5.86
N VAL A 53 -6.17 11.72 -4.63
CA VAL A 53 -6.17 12.58 -3.43
C VAL A 53 -5.02 13.57 -3.47
N SER A 54 -3.80 13.15 -3.86
CA SER A 54 -2.64 14.03 -4.01
C SER A 54 -2.92 15.18 -4.99
N SER A 55 -3.54 14.87 -6.13
CA SER A 55 -3.95 15.88 -7.13
C SER A 55 -4.99 16.86 -6.57
N ARG A 56 -5.96 16.37 -5.79
CA ARG A 56 -6.96 17.24 -5.15
C ARG A 56 -6.33 18.15 -4.09
N VAL A 57 -5.37 17.63 -3.33
CA VAL A 57 -4.60 18.45 -2.36
C VAL A 57 -3.81 19.53 -3.11
N GLN A 58 -3.18 19.19 -4.24
CA GLN A 58 -2.48 20.18 -5.05
C GLN A 58 -3.42 21.28 -5.55
N ASN A 59 -4.61 20.91 -6.05
CA ASN A 59 -5.60 21.89 -6.49
C ASN A 59 -6.03 22.84 -5.34
N VAL A 60 -6.13 22.34 -4.10
CA VAL A 60 -6.40 23.18 -2.92
C VAL A 60 -5.25 24.13 -2.65
N ILE A 61 -4.00 23.68 -2.74
CA ILE A 61 -2.81 24.53 -2.60
C ILE A 61 -2.80 25.63 -3.66
N ASP A 62 -3.09 25.28 -4.91
CA ASP A 62 -3.16 26.22 -6.01
C ASP A 62 -4.27 27.26 -5.81
N GLY A 63 -5.43 26.84 -5.29
CA GLY A 63 -6.51 27.74 -4.90
C GLY A 63 -6.11 28.72 -3.79
N TYR A 64 -5.39 28.25 -2.79
CA TYR A 64 -4.85 29.14 -1.74
C TYR A 64 -3.81 30.14 -2.29
N ASN A 65 -2.95 29.71 -3.20
CA ASN A 65 -2.00 30.60 -3.86
C ASN A 65 -2.70 31.68 -4.69
N GLN A 66 -3.77 31.34 -5.44
CA GLN A 66 -4.58 32.29 -6.17
C GLN A 66 -5.28 33.28 -5.23
N LEU A 67 -5.81 32.79 -4.12
CA LEU A 67 -6.44 33.62 -3.09
C LEU A 67 -5.43 34.59 -2.47
N SER A 68 -4.23 34.14 -2.16
CA SER A 68 -3.13 34.98 -1.64
C SER A 68 -2.74 36.07 -2.64
N ALA A 69 -2.69 35.76 -3.92
CA ALA A 69 -2.39 36.73 -4.96
C ALA A 69 -3.51 37.80 -5.08
N ALA A 70 -4.78 37.37 -5.04
CA ALA A 70 -5.91 38.29 -5.04
C ALA A 70 -5.94 39.22 -3.82
N LEU A 71 -5.59 38.70 -2.64
CA LEU A 71 -5.47 39.47 -1.41
C LEU A 71 -4.33 40.50 -1.50
N SER A 72 -3.19 40.12 -2.06
CA SER A 72 -2.09 41.06 -2.27
C SER A 72 -2.50 42.21 -3.19
N ALA A 73 -3.25 41.94 -4.26
CA ALA A 73 -3.79 42.97 -5.12
C ALA A 73 -4.77 43.92 -4.42
N ILE A 74 -5.58 43.39 -3.47
CA ILE A 74 -6.47 44.21 -2.64
C ILE A 74 -5.65 45.07 -1.68
N ALA A 75 -4.59 44.54 -1.04
CA ALA A 75 -3.72 45.30 -0.16
C ALA A 75 -3.05 46.46 -0.91
N ASP A 76 -2.56 46.19 -2.12
CA ASP A 76 -1.91 47.20 -2.96
C ASP A 76 -2.90 48.31 -3.36
N ALA A 77 -4.13 47.95 -3.75
CA ALA A 77 -5.19 48.88 -4.10
C ALA A 77 -5.71 49.68 -2.89
N SER A 78 -5.48 49.23 -1.68
CA SER A 78 -5.95 49.79 -0.43
C SER A 78 -4.82 50.40 0.42
N SER A 79 -3.77 50.93 -0.20
CA SER A 79 -2.58 51.45 0.46
C SER A 79 -2.89 52.57 1.49
N ASP A 80 -3.94 53.34 1.25
CA ASP A 80 -4.39 54.46 2.12
C ASP A 80 -5.24 53.99 3.30
N TYR A 81 -5.56 52.70 3.40
CA TYR A 81 -6.43 52.14 4.45
C TYR A 81 -5.69 51.10 5.30
N PRO A 82 -5.01 51.49 6.38
CA PRO A 82 -4.20 50.57 7.20
C PRO A 82 -4.98 49.41 7.82
N GLU A 83 -6.25 49.63 8.12
CA GLU A 83 -7.12 48.59 8.71
C GLU A 83 -7.37 47.45 7.70
N ILE A 84 -7.51 47.77 6.40
CA ILE A 84 -7.67 46.80 5.34
C ILE A 84 -6.39 46.02 5.14
N GLN A 85 -5.23 46.70 5.12
CA GLN A 85 -3.94 46.05 5.02
C GLN A 85 -3.69 45.08 6.18
N ASN A 86 -4.00 45.48 7.41
CA ASN A 86 -3.87 44.60 8.56
C ASN A 86 -4.78 43.38 8.48
N ALA A 87 -6.02 43.54 8.03
CA ALA A 87 -6.95 42.44 7.81
C ALA A 87 -6.47 41.48 6.73
N VAL A 88 -5.98 42.00 5.60
CA VAL A 88 -5.39 41.22 4.49
C VAL A 88 -4.17 40.46 4.96
N ASN A 89 -3.26 41.09 5.70
CA ASN A 89 -2.08 40.43 6.24
C ASN A 89 -2.46 39.27 7.20
N GLY A 90 -3.47 39.48 8.06
CA GLY A 90 -3.97 38.44 8.94
C GLY A 90 -4.55 37.24 8.16
N ILE A 91 -5.29 37.50 7.09
CA ILE A 91 -5.83 36.45 6.21
C ILE A 91 -4.68 35.72 5.48
N ASN A 92 -3.72 36.45 4.93
CA ASN A 92 -2.55 35.86 4.26
C ASN A 92 -1.75 34.93 5.17
N GLN A 93 -1.56 35.29 6.44
CA GLN A 93 -0.93 34.39 7.41
C GLN A 93 -1.71 33.09 7.59
N GLN A 94 -3.04 33.14 7.67
CA GLN A 94 -3.87 31.93 7.77
C GLN A 94 -3.80 31.08 6.49
N ILE A 95 -3.73 31.71 5.32
CA ILE A 95 -3.54 31.03 4.04
C ILE A 95 -2.20 30.30 4.01
N GLN A 96 -1.09 30.95 4.43
CA GLN A 96 0.22 30.30 4.48
C GLN A 96 0.22 29.08 5.41
N LEU A 97 -0.39 29.17 6.59
CA LEU A 97 -0.55 28.04 7.49
C LEU A 97 -1.41 26.91 6.86
N ALA A 98 -2.41 27.26 6.08
CA ALA A 98 -3.22 26.28 5.37
C ALA A 98 -2.41 25.58 4.26
N ILE A 99 -1.60 26.32 3.50
CA ILE A 99 -0.70 25.77 2.47
C ILE A 99 0.31 24.80 3.10
N GLU A 100 0.95 25.18 4.22
CA GLU A 100 1.89 24.33 4.93
C GLU A 100 1.26 23.01 5.36
N ARG A 101 0.03 23.07 5.92
CA ARG A 101 -0.72 21.87 6.32
C ARG A 101 -1.08 20.99 5.12
N GLN A 102 -1.51 21.59 4.01
CA GLN A 102 -1.83 20.83 2.80
C GLN A 102 -0.59 20.20 2.16
N THR A 103 0.54 20.91 2.18
CA THR A 103 1.82 20.39 1.71
C THR A 103 2.27 19.19 2.55
N ALA A 104 2.24 19.31 3.87
CA ALA A 104 2.56 18.21 4.78
C ALA A 104 1.61 17.00 4.57
N LEU A 105 0.36 17.25 4.26
CA LEU A 105 -0.62 16.24 3.94
C LEU A 105 -0.27 15.50 2.63
N ARG A 106 0.04 16.23 1.57
CA ARG A 106 0.48 15.68 0.28
C ARG A 106 1.74 14.82 0.45
N ASP A 107 2.68 15.26 1.26
CA ASP A 107 3.93 14.53 1.51
C ASP A 107 3.66 13.22 2.26
N LYS A 108 2.71 13.20 3.20
CA LYS A 108 2.24 11.96 3.84
C LYS A 108 1.56 11.01 2.85
N ILE A 109 0.73 11.53 1.95
CA ILE A 109 0.10 10.71 0.88
C ILE A 109 1.17 10.05 0.02
N ASN A 110 2.17 10.80 -0.41
CA ASN A 110 3.27 10.30 -1.23
C ASN A 110 4.10 9.26 -0.46
N GLY A 111 4.31 9.45 0.84
CA GLY A 111 4.96 8.47 1.71
C GLY A 111 4.19 7.15 1.79
N VAL A 112 2.86 7.21 1.92
CA VAL A 112 2.01 6.00 1.90
C VAL A 112 2.06 5.31 0.54
N ALA A 113 2.01 6.06 -0.57
CA ALA A 113 2.15 5.51 -1.92
C ALA A 113 3.48 4.77 -2.12
N THR A 114 4.58 5.35 -1.63
CA THR A 114 5.90 4.71 -1.64
C THR A 114 5.92 3.44 -0.80
N SER A 115 5.28 3.45 0.38
CA SER A 115 5.19 2.26 1.24
C SER A 115 4.41 1.13 0.58
N ILE A 116 3.33 1.42 -0.12
CA ILE A 116 2.55 0.44 -0.90
C ILE A 116 3.42 -0.16 -2.02
N THR A 117 4.15 0.66 -2.77
CA THR A 117 5.06 0.20 -3.82
C THR A 117 6.14 -0.73 -3.27
N THR A 118 6.74 -0.36 -2.13
CA THR A 118 7.75 -1.18 -1.45
C THR A 118 7.17 -2.51 -0.97
N ALA A 119 5.98 -2.50 -0.37
CA ALA A 119 5.30 -3.71 0.08
C ALA A 119 4.96 -4.65 -1.09
N THR A 120 4.54 -4.10 -2.24
CA THR A 120 4.28 -4.86 -3.47
C THR A 120 5.57 -5.52 -4.01
N ALA A 121 6.68 -4.78 -4.03
CA ALA A 121 7.97 -5.31 -4.44
C ALA A 121 8.44 -6.46 -3.50
N ASN A 122 8.30 -6.28 -2.19
CA ASN A 122 8.64 -7.30 -1.21
C ASN A 122 7.79 -8.57 -1.36
N ALA A 123 6.50 -8.42 -1.61
CA ALA A 123 5.60 -9.55 -1.85
C ALA A 123 6.00 -10.33 -3.12
N THR A 124 6.41 -9.63 -4.18
CA THR A 124 6.90 -10.24 -5.42
C THR A 124 8.22 -11.00 -5.20
N THR A 125 9.14 -10.43 -4.43
CA THR A 125 10.40 -11.08 -4.07
C THR A 125 10.14 -12.36 -3.27
N LEU A 126 9.27 -12.27 -2.26
CA LEU A 126 8.91 -13.40 -1.41
C LEU A 126 8.27 -14.55 -2.23
N LYS A 127 7.43 -14.20 -3.22
CA LYS A 127 6.89 -15.20 -4.17
C LYS A 127 8.01 -15.90 -4.93
N SER A 128 8.96 -15.15 -5.47
CA SER A 128 10.08 -15.72 -6.23
C SER A 128 10.95 -16.67 -5.38
N GLU A 129 11.20 -16.29 -4.13
CA GLU A 129 11.94 -17.14 -3.18
C GLU A 129 11.16 -18.43 -2.87
N LEU A 130 9.85 -18.34 -2.73
CA LEU A 130 8.99 -19.48 -2.48
C LEU A 130 8.89 -20.42 -3.69
N ASP A 131 8.74 -19.87 -4.90
CA ASP A 131 8.75 -20.67 -6.14
C ASP A 131 10.08 -21.43 -6.31
N SER A 132 11.19 -20.79 -5.98
CA SER A 132 12.52 -21.43 -5.97
C SER A 132 12.57 -22.60 -4.99
N LEU A 133 12.09 -22.41 -3.76
CA LEU A 133 12.07 -23.45 -2.74
C LEU A 133 11.11 -24.60 -3.07
N ILE A 134 9.97 -24.33 -3.64
CA ILE A 134 9.05 -25.36 -4.17
C ILE A 134 9.75 -26.17 -5.26
N SER A 135 10.46 -25.50 -6.16
CA SER A 135 11.23 -26.15 -7.23
C SER A 135 12.37 -27.03 -6.68
N GLU A 136 13.13 -26.53 -5.70
CA GLU A 136 14.16 -27.28 -5.01
C GLU A 136 13.60 -28.49 -4.24
N ALA A 137 12.49 -28.30 -3.54
CA ALA A 137 11.78 -29.36 -2.85
C ALA A 137 11.31 -30.45 -3.82
N THR A 138 10.71 -30.06 -4.93
CA THR A 138 10.24 -30.97 -5.98
C THR A 138 11.42 -31.74 -6.60
N SER A 139 12.51 -31.05 -6.87
CA SER A 139 13.74 -31.66 -7.42
C SER A 139 14.37 -32.65 -6.44
N SER A 140 14.40 -32.30 -5.15
CA SER A 140 14.91 -33.17 -4.08
C SER A 140 14.07 -34.43 -3.94
N VAL A 141 12.74 -34.30 -3.98
CA VAL A 141 11.81 -35.44 -3.96
C VAL A 141 12.05 -36.36 -5.15
N LYS A 142 12.22 -35.78 -6.36
CA LYS A 142 12.48 -36.55 -7.58
C LYS A 142 13.85 -37.25 -7.57
N ALA A 143 14.88 -36.60 -7.02
CA ALA A 143 16.19 -37.21 -6.85
C ALA A 143 16.14 -38.40 -5.89
N VAL A 144 15.36 -38.29 -4.83
CA VAL A 144 15.15 -39.37 -3.86
C VAL A 144 14.37 -40.53 -4.48
N GLU A 145 13.31 -40.24 -5.30
CA GLU A 145 12.60 -41.28 -6.08
C GLU A 145 13.58 -42.11 -6.93
N THR A 146 14.45 -41.43 -7.69
CA THR A 146 15.43 -42.07 -8.54
C THR A 146 16.44 -42.92 -7.73
N THR A 147 16.87 -42.41 -6.59
CA THR A 147 17.82 -43.13 -5.72
C THR A 147 17.18 -44.33 -5.04
N TYR A 148 15.89 -44.22 -4.67
CA TYR A 148 15.13 -45.32 -4.08
C TYR A 148 14.91 -46.46 -5.10
N GLU A 149 14.57 -46.13 -6.34
CA GLU A 149 14.45 -47.11 -7.43
C GLU A 149 15.79 -47.87 -7.68
N GLN A 150 16.92 -47.23 -7.37
CA GLN A 150 18.25 -47.80 -7.60
C GLN A 150 18.81 -48.53 -6.39
N ASN A 151 18.51 -48.17 -5.15
CA ASN A 151 19.15 -48.66 -3.94
C ASN A 151 18.15 -48.82 -2.76
N VAL A 152 17.53 -49.97 -2.67
CA VAL A 152 16.52 -50.32 -1.68
C VAL A 152 16.97 -50.20 -0.23
N LYS A 153 16.15 -49.61 0.58
CA LYS A 153 16.02 -49.67 2.06
C LYS A 153 16.87 -48.72 2.90
N GLY A 154 18.14 -48.47 2.60
CA GLY A 154 18.94 -47.51 3.38
C GLY A 154 18.57 -46.05 3.12
N ASN A 155 17.89 -45.81 2.00
CA ASN A 155 17.52 -44.45 1.56
C ASN A 155 16.14 -43.99 1.98
N LEU A 156 15.30 -44.92 2.55
CA LEU A 156 13.96 -44.58 3.00
C LEU A 156 13.99 -43.62 4.22
N ASP A 157 14.94 -43.83 5.12
CA ASP A 157 15.16 -42.96 6.27
C ASP A 157 15.68 -41.57 5.82
N ASN A 158 16.56 -41.55 4.82
CA ASN A 158 17.07 -40.31 4.21
C ASN A 158 15.94 -39.56 3.50
N LEU A 159 15.02 -40.27 2.82
CA LEU A 159 13.84 -39.72 2.19
C LEU A 159 12.91 -39.08 3.22
N SER A 160 12.59 -39.81 4.29
CA SER A 160 11.74 -39.36 5.37
C SER A 160 12.29 -38.09 6.04
N ASN A 161 13.60 -38.08 6.29
CA ASN A 161 14.29 -36.94 6.88
C ASN A 161 14.33 -35.72 5.93
N SER A 162 14.62 -35.94 4.63
CA SER A 162 14.62 -34.86 3.64
C SER A 162 13.23 -34.27 3.42
N LEU A 163 12.21 -35.14 3.37
CA LEU A 163 10.83 -34.72 3.22
C LEU A 163 10.34 -33.94 4.44
N SER A 164 10.67 -34.41 5.65
CA SER A 164 10.35 -33.73 6.91
C SER A 164 11.04 -32.35 6.97
N SER A 165 12.30 -32.26 6.60
CA SER A 165 13.03 -31.00 6.58
C SER A 165 12.45 -30.03 5.55
N THR A 166 12.09 -30.53 4.36
CA THR A 166 11.48 -29.72 3.30
C THR A 166 10.09 -29.22 3.70
N THR A 167 9.28 -30.08 4.32
CA THR A 167 7.95 -29.71 4.83
C THR A 167 8.07 -28.68 5.94
N GLY A 168 9.06 -28.80 6.82
CA GLY A 168 9.34 -27.81 7.86
C GLY A 168 9.74 -26.45 7.28
N SER A 169 10.57 -26.43 6.23
CA SER A 169 10.98 -25.20 5.55
C SER A 169 9.81 -24.49 4.86
N VAL A 170 8.98 -25.26 4.16
CA VAL A 170 7.76 -24.72 3.51
C VAL A 170 6.77 -24.20 4.56
N SER A 171 6.60 -24.89 5.67
CA SER A 171 5.74 -24.44 6.77
C SER A 171 6.24 -23.14 7.40
N SER A 172 7.54 -23.00 7.57
CA SER A 172 8.17 -21.76 8.08
C SER A 172 8.00 -20.59 7.11
N MET A 173 8.07 -20.85 5.82
CA MET A 173 7.86 -19.83 4.79
C MET A 173 6.40 -19.41 4.66
N LEU A 174 5.47 -20.37 4.79
CA LEU A 174 4.05 -20.04 4.85
C LEU A 174 3.75 -19.13 6.04
N GLY A 175 4.37 -19.38 7.21
CA GLY A 175 4.27 -18.48 8.36
C GLY A 175 4.85 -17.09 8.10
N SER A 176 5.94 -17.01 7.35
CA SER A 176 6.54 -15.73 6.95
C SER A 176 5.68 -14.98 5.92
N LEU A 177 5.06 -15.72 4.99
CA LEU A 177 4.10 -15.17 4.03
C LEU A 177 2.85 -14.66 4.72
N ASP A 178 2.30 -15.43 5.65
CA ASP A 178 1.13 -15.06 6.45
C ASP A 178 1.40 -13.77 7.24
N SER A 179 2.55 -13.68 7.90
CA SER A 179 2.99 -12.46 8.58
C SER A 179 3.16 -11.27 7.63
N SER A 180 3.63 -11.52 6.41
CA SER A 180 3.76 -10.47 5.38
C SER A 180 2.41 -10.01 4.86
N ILE A 181 1.46 -10.94 4.67
CA ILE A 181 0.08 -10.64 4.28
C ILE A 181 -0.62 -9.85 5.40
N GLU A 182 -0.40 -10.21 6.66
CA GLU A 182 -0.93 -9.49 7.82
C GLU A 182 -0.37 -8.06 7.90
N ASN A 183 0.94 -7.89 7.70
CA ASN A 183 1.57 -6.58 7.61
C ASN A 183 1.02 -5.75 6.43
N ILE A 184 0.80 -6.37 5.30
CA ILE A 184 0.17 -5.75 4.11
C ILE A 184 -1.26 -5.31 4.43
N ALA A 185 -2.06 -6.17 5.07
CA ALA A 185 -3.41 -5.84 5.49
C ALA A 185 -3.43 -4.66 6.48
N ASN A 186 -2.48 -4.64 7.43
CA ASN A 186 -2.30 -3.55 8.38
C ASN A 186 -1.88 -2.24 7.69
N VAL A 187 -0.97 -2.29 6.71
CA VAL A 187 -0.59 -1.13 5.89
C VAL A 187 -1.78 -0.62 5.07
N THR A 188 -2.53 -1.54 4.46
CA THR A 188 -3.74 -1.20 3.69
C THR A 188 -4.83 -0.60 4.58
N GLY A 189 -5.03 -1.16 5.79
CA GLY A 189 -5.93 -0.61 6.81
C GLY A 189 -5.50 0.77 7.29
N SER A 190 -4.21 0.97 7.51
CA SER A 190 -3.62 2.25 7.89
C SER A 190 -3.72 3.27 6.75
N ALA A 191 -3.51 2.85 5.52
CA ALA A 191 -3.70 3.68 4.33
C ALA A 191 -5.17 4.11 4.16
N SER A 192 -6.11 3.18 4.36
CA SER A 192 -7.55 3.47 4.31
C SER A 192 -7.96 4.46 5.40
N SER A 193 -7.47 4.29 6.62
CA SER A 193 -7.69 5.20 7.74
C SER A 193 -7.06 6.58 7.47
N GLY A 194 -5.85 6.59 6.90
CA GLY A 194 -5.18 7.80 6.43
C GLY A 194 -6.00 8.54 5.37
N LEU A 195 -6.51 7.83 4.36
CA LEU A 195 -7.38 8.38 3.31
C LEU A 195 -8.66 9.01 3.88
N THR A 196 -9.28 8.37 4.87
CA THR A 196 -10.46 8.92 5.56
C THR A 196 -10.09 10.21 6.32
N GLY A 197 -8.95 10.21 7.01
CA GLY A 197 -8.42 11.41 7.68
C GLY A 197 -8.13 12.55 6.69
N LEU A 198 -7.57 12.20 5.52
CA LEU A 198 -7.31 13.13 4.42
C LEU A 198 -8.59 13.74 3.85
N GLN A 199 -9.61 12.92 3.64
CA GLN A 199 -10.90 13.39 3.16
C GLN A 199 -11.56 14.37 4.14
N THR A 200 -11.45 14.09 5.43
CA THR A 200 -11.92 14.98 6.50
C THR A 200 -11.15 16.31 6.49
N ALA A 201 -9.80 16.25 6.40
CA ALA A 201 -8.97 17.44 6.34
C ALA A 201 -9.22 18.30 5.09
N LEU A 202 -9.44 17.66 3.93
CA LEU A 202 -9.83 18.33 2.69
C LEU A 202 -11.20 19.02 2.81
N THR A 203 -12.16 18.35 3.44
CA THR A 203 -13.49 18.93 3.69
C THR A 203 -13.38 20.16 4.60
N ASN A 204 -12.59 20.06 5.67
CA ASN A 204 -12.36 21.18 6.59
C ASN A 204 -11.61 22.34 5.88
N SER A 205 -10.62 22.02 5.02
CA SER A 205 -9.93 23.04 4.24
C SER A 205 -10.84 23.74 3.25
N ALA A 206 -11.72 23.00 2.58
CA ALA A 206 -12.71 23.57 1.67
C ALA A 206 -13.70 24.50 2.42
N ALA A 207 -14.10 24.14 3.65
CA ALA A 207 -14.94 24.99 4.49
C ALA A 207 -14.21 26.29 4.89
N LEU A 208 -12.94 26.21 5.27
CA LEU A 208 -12.11 27.38 5.59
C LEU A 208 -11.89 28.29 4.38
N LEU A 209 -11.72 27.69 3.18
CA LEU A 209 -11.62 28.46 1.92
C LEU A 209 -12.90 29.20 1.63
N LYS A 210 -14.05 28.56 1.82
CA LYS A 210 -15.37 29.16 1.66
C LYS A 210 -15.57 30.33 2.63
N GLU A 211 -15.27 30.13 3.91
CA GLU A 211 -15.36 31.18 4.93
C GLU A 211 -14.42 32.35 4.61
N SER A 212 -13.21 32.09 4.16
CA SER A 212 -12.26 33.12 3.74
C SER A 212 -12.77 33.90 2.53
N SER A 213 -13.39 33.22 1.55
CA SER A 213 -14.00 33.84 0.37
C SER A 213 -15.20 34.72 0.77
N GLU A 214 -16.05 34.27 1.70
CA GLU A 214 -17.17 35.04 2.21
C GLU A 214 -16.71 36.31 2.94
N LYS A 215 -15.63 36.22 3.76
CA LYS A 215 -15.03 37.39 4.42
C LYS A 215 -14.41 38.35 3.43
N LEU A 216 -13.76 37.85 2.37
CA LEU A 216 -13.22 38.69 1.28
C LEU A 216 -14.33 39.41 0.52
N THR A 217 -15.42 38.71 0.23
CA THR A 217 -16.60 39.30 -0.44
C THR A 217 -17.24 40.40 0.45
N ALA A 218 -17.32 40.15 1.76
CA ALA A 218 -17.83 41.13 2.72
C ALA A 218 -16.93 42.39 2.79
N VAL A 219 -15.57 42.21 2.76
CA VAL A 219 -14.60 43.32 2.69
C VAL A 219 -14.74 44.10 1.39
N ALA A 220 -14.82 43.39 0.25
CA ALA A 220 -15.00 44.01 -1.06
C ALA A 220 -16.30 44.83 -1.14
N THR A 221 -17.40 44.28 -0.58
CA THR A 221 -18.71 44.98 -0.50
C THR A 221 -18.58 46.25 0.34
N LYS A 222 -17.90 46.16 1.49
CA LYS A 222 -17.72 47.31 2.39
C LYS A 222 -16.86 48.42 1.73
N LEU A 223 -15.83 48.04 0.99
CA LEU A 223 -15.00 48.96 0.19
C LEU A 223 -15.85 49.68 -0.87
N SER A 224 -16.72 48.94 -1.57
CA SER A 224 -17.57 49.52 -2.63
C SER A 224 -18.68 50.42 -2.08
N THR A 225 -19.12 50.22 -0.82
CA THR A 225 -20.09 51.08 -0.18
C THR A 225 -19.45 52.32 0.40
N ASP A 226 -18.23 52.24 1.00
CA ASP A 226 -17.51 53.41 1.49
C ASP A 226 -17.06 54.35 0.36
N ASP A 227 -16.71 53.80 -0.83
CA ASP A 227 -16.38 54.61 -2.03
C ASP A 227 -17.61 55.32 -2.62
N SER A 228 -18.85 54.80 -2.37
CA SER A 228 -20.08 55.40 -2.81
C SER A 228 -20.63 56.50 -1.87
N GLU A 229 -20.19 56.54 -0.61
CA GLU A 229 -20.56 57.56 0.36
C GLU A 229 -19.56 58.74 0.40
N GLY A 230 -18.41 58.61 -0.31
CA GLY A 230 -17.35 59.63 -0.37
C GLY A 230 -17.40 60.53 -1.59
N MET A 231 -18.45 60.42 -2.44
CA MET A 231 -18.77 61.37 -3.52
C MET A 231 -20.03 62.12 -3.17
#